data_86fa1f84baa6c18204a16b568dd06805
#
_entry.id   86fa1f84baa6c18204a16b568dd06805
#
_cell.length_a   1.000
_cell.length_b   1.000
_cell.length_c   1.000
_cell.angle_alpha   90.00
_cell.angle_beta   90.00
_cell.angle_gamma   90.00
#
_symmetry.space_group_name_H-M   'P 1'
#
loop_
_entity.id
_entity.type
_entity.pdbx_description
1 polymer ?
#
loop_
_entity_poly.entity_id
_entity_poly.type
_entity_poly.pdbx_seq_one_letter_code
_entity_poly.pdbx_strand_id
1 'polypeptide(L)'
;NAAFAHDLRTPLTVLKGYNEMLQASDNSQTRETAATMGKHISRMENYVSSMSNIRRMEDTQPEYKLIDLQPLVSSLYDSAKIICTKNGKELILQNDISVLQLSLDGAFISQVCNNLISNAVRYARTLVTISFTLHDNGLLLSVSDDGNGFDKDSLQKAANPYFTGESNHSEHFGLGLYICKLLCEHHNGYLQIRNTVNGANVSAYFKSPTL
;
A
#
# COMPACT_ATOMS: atom_id res chain seq x y z
N ASN A 1 8.29 -19.78 8.57
CA ASN A 1 7.58 -18.62 9.12
C ASN A 1 6.07 -18.55 8.80
N ALA A 2 5.54 -19.30 7.81
CA ALA A 2 4.08 -19.48 7.69
C ALA A 2 3.56 -20.26 8.91
N ALA A 3 4.31 -21.21 9.42
CA ALA A 3 4.04 -21.88 10.69
C ALA A 3 4.00 -20.87 11.85
N PHE A 4 4.96 -19.94 11.92
CA PHE A 4 5.00 -18.91 12.97
C PHE A 4 3.76 -17.99 12.95
N ALA A 5 3.32 -17.54 11.76
CA ALA A 5 2.11 -16.74 11.64
C ALA A 5 0.84 -17.53 12.00
N HIS A 6 0.80 -18.83 11.67
CA HIS A 6 -0.27 -19.73 12.11
C HIS A 6 -0.25 -19.91 13.61
N ASP A 7 0.92 -20.13 14.20
CA ASP A 7 1.09 -20.37 15.63
C ASP A 7 0.76 -19.13 16.47
N LEU A 8 0.95 -17.92 15.92
CA LEU A 8 0.54 -16.67 16.56
C LEU A 8 -0.98 -16.42 16.46
N ARG A 9 -1.66 -16.92 15.42
CA ARG A 9 -3.10 -16.72 15.25
C ARG A 9 -3.91 -17.39 16.36
N THR A 10 -3.52 -18.57 16.77
CA THR A 10 -4.21 -19.34 17.83
C THR A 10 -4.25 -18.58 19.16
N PRO A 11 -3.12 -18.15 19.77
CA PRO A 11 -3.16 -17.39 21.02
C PRO A 11 -3.87 -16.03 20.87
N LEU A 12 -3.79 -15.37 19.70
CA LEU A 12 -4.52 -14.13 19.46
C LEU A 12 -6.03 -14.35 19.46
N THR A 13 -6.52 -15.43 18.89
CA THR A 13 -7.95 -15.79 18.92
C THR A 13 -8.43 -16.03 20.37
N VAL A 14 -7.62 -16.68 21.19
CA VAL A 14 -7.93 -16.89 22.62
C VAL A 14 -7.99 -15.56 23.38
N LEU A 15 -6.97 -14.68 23.16
CA LEU A 15 -6.93 -13.35 23.78
C LEU A 15 -8.15 -12.50 23.36
N LYS A 16 -8.57 -12.61 22.09
CA LYS A 16 -9.76 -11.92 21.58
C LYS A 16 -11.02 -12.39 22.31
N GLY A 17 -11.20 -13.71 22.48
CA GLY A 17 -12.33 -14.25 23.22
C GLY A 17 -12.39 -13.76 24.67
N TYR A 18 -11.25 -13.76 25.39
CA TYR A 18 -11.21 -13.17 26.74
C TYR A 18 -11.51 -11.69 26.75
N ASN A 19 -11.03 -10.94 25.77
CA ASN A 19 -11.31 -9.51 25.66
C ASN A 19 -12.80 -9.22 25.40
N GLU A 20 -13.48 -10.03 24.58
CA GLU A 20 -14.92 -9.93 24.35
C GLU A 20 -15.73 -10.19 25.65
N MET A 21 -15.30 -11.15 26.46
CA MET A 21 -15.90 -11.39 27.78
C MET A 21 -15.71 -10.19 28.73
N LEU A 22 -14.54 -9.55 28.72
CA LEU A 22 -14.27 -8.35 29.53
C LEU A 22 -15.08 -7.14 29.05
N GLN A 23 -15.32 -7.01 27.74
CA GLN A 23 -16.18 -5.97 27.18
C GLN A 23 -17.64 -6.09 27.60
N ALA A 24 -18.11 -7.29 27.95
CA ALA A 24 -19.45 -7.55 28.48
C ALA A 24 -19.57 -7.30 30.00
N SER A 25 -18.51 -6.85 30.68
CA SER A 25 -18.50 -6.56 32.12
C SER A 25 -19.41 -5.37 32.48
N ASP A 26 -20.10 -5.44 33.62
CA ASP A 26 -20.87 -4.32 34.16
C ASP A 26 -19.99 -3.15 34.62
N ASN A 27 -18.72 -3.39 34.92
CA ASN A 27 -17.77 -2.36 35.36
C ASN A 27 -17.30 -1.52 34.17
N SER A 28 -17.59 -0.21 34.21
CA SER A 28 -17.22 0.73 33.13
C SER A 28 -15.71 0.82 32.85
N GLN A 29 -14.90 0.77 33.89
CA GLN A 29 -13.43 0.83 33.75
C GLN A 29 -12.87 -0.45 33.12
N THR A 30 -13.48 -1.61 33.44
CA THR A 30 -13.14 -2.89 32.80
C THR A 30 -13.47 -2.84 31.31
N ARG A 31 -14.64 -2.32 30.92
CA ARG A 31 -15.03 -2.19 29.51
C ARG A 31 -14.09 -1.25 28.74
N GLU A 32 -13.71 -0.11 29.31
CA GLU A 32 -12.79 0.83 28.69
C GLU A 32 -11.41 0.21 28.47
N THR A 33 -10.90 -0.49 29.47
CA THR A 33 -9.65 -1.24 29.38
C THR A 33 -9.73 -2.32 28.31
N ALA A 34 -10.82 -3.07 28.28
CA ALA A 34 -11.06 -4.13 27.27
C ALA A 34 -11.18 -3.54 25.86
N ALA A 35 -11.81 -2.38 25.68
CA ALA A 35 -11.87 -1.69 24.41
C ALA A 35 -10.47 -1.30 23.89
N THR A 36 -9.61 -0.84 24.79
CA THR A 36 -8.21 -0.51 24.47
C THR A 36 -7.42 -1.77 24.12
N MET A 37 -7.54 -2.84 24.91
CA MET A 37 -6.92 -4.13 24.61
C MET A 37 -7.38 -4.68 23.25
N GLY A 38 -8.68 -4.58 22.94
CA GLY A 38 -9.25 -5.02 21.65
C GLY A 38 -8.58 -4.34 20.44
N LYS A 39 -8.29 -3.04 20.54
CA LYS A 39 -7.53 -2.32 19.49
C LYS A 39 -6.12 -2.92 19.29
N HIS A 40 -5.42 -3.25 20.38
CA HIS A 40 -4.09 -3.85 20.31
C HIS A 40 -4.14 -5.28 19.76
N ILE A 41 -5.13 -6.09 20.15
CA ILE A 41 -5.34 -7.45 19.62
C ILE A 41 -5.60 -7.40 18.12
N SER A 42 -6.53 -6.56 17.66
CA SER A 42 -6.83 -6.37 16.23
C SER A 42 -5.60 -5.91 15.46
N ARG A 43 -4.77 -5.06 16.05
CA ARG A 43 -3.51 -4.64 15.45
C ARG A 43 -2.55 -5.83 15.28
N MET A 44 -2.43 -6.71 16.28
CA MET A 44 -1.59 -7.90 16.18
C MET A 44 -2.13 -8.91 15.14
N GLU A 45 -3.46 -9.11 15.07
CA GLU A 45 -4.09 -9.94 14.03
C GLU A 45 -3.75 -9.43 12.62
N ASN A 46 -3.86 -8.12 12.40
CA ASN A 46 -3.51 -7.48 11.13
C ASN A 46 -2.02 -7.62 10.80
N TYR A 47 -1.14 -7.51 11.82
CA TYR A 47 0.31 -7.71 11.66
C TYR A 47 0.64 -9.13 11.20
N VAL A 48 0.09 -10.14 11.87
CA VAL A 48 0.27 -11.56 11.52
C VAL A 48 -0.27 -11.87 10.12
N SER A 49 -1.44 -11.32 9.78
CA SER A 49 -2.01 -11.45 8.43
C SER A 49 -1.13 -10.82 7.36
N SER A 50 -0.58 -9.65 7.64
CA SER A 50 0.32 -8.94 6.72
C SER A 50 1.63 -9.71 6.48
N MET A 51 2.20 -10.32 7.52
CA MET A 51 3.38 -11.19 7.39
C MET A 51 3.10 -12.42 6.50
N SER A 52 1.93 -13.03 6.64
CA SER A 52 1.52 -14.18 5.81
C SER A 52 1.33 -13.76 4.35
N ASN A 53 0.78 -12.58 4.11
CA ASN A 53 0.55 -12.04 2.77
C ASN A 53 1.85 -11.69 2.05
N ILE A 54 2.83 -11.08 2.75
CA ILE A 54 4.14 -10.75 2.17
C ILE A 54 4.80 -12.03 1.62
N ARG A 55 4.87 -13.08 2.43
CA ARG A 55 5.50 -14.33 1.99
C ARG A 55 4.81 -14.95 0.77
N ARG A 56 3.48 -14.87 0.72
CA ARG A 56 2.73 -15.31 -0.45
C ARG A 56 3.09 -14.49 -1.68
N MET A 57 3.28 -13.17 -1.51
CA MET A 57 3.70 -12.28 -2.59
C MET A 57 5.15 -12.50 -3.02
N GLU A 58 6.08 -12.83 -2.10
CA GLU A 58 7.47 -13.18 -2.43
C GLU A 58 7.56 -14.38 -3.37
N ASP A 59 6.62 -15.33 -3.28
CA ASP A 59 6.56 -16.53 -4.12
C ASP A 59 5.68 -16.35 -5.37
N THR A 60 4.90 -15.25 -5.47
CA THR A 60 3.96 -15.04 -6.58
C THR A 60 4.68 -14.49 -7.80
N GLN A 61 4.51 -15.16 -8.95
CA GLN A 61 4.98 -14.69 -10.24
C GLN A 61 3.91 -13.83 -10.93
N PRO A 62 4.27 -12.81 -11.72
CA PRO A 62 3.31 -12.00 -12.44
C PRO A 62 2.60 -12.81 -13.52
N GLU A 63 1.30 -12.63 -13.63
CA GLU A 63 0.47 -13.18 -14.70
C GLU A 63 0.36 -12.18 -15.85
N TYR A 64 1.29 -12.27 -16.80
CA TYR A 64 1.32 -11.36 -17.95
C TYR A 64 0.14 -11.62 -18.89
N LYS A 65 -0.65 -10.56 -19.14
CA LYS A 65 -1.75 -10.53 -20.10
C LYS A 65 -1.64 -9.28 -20.96
N LEU A 66 -2.05 -9.38 -22.22
CA LEU A 66 -2.18 -8.20 -23.06
C LEU A 66 -3.34 -7.35 -22.52
N ILE A 67 -3.05 -6.15 -22.05
CA ILE A 67 -3.99 -5.26 -21.37
C ILE A 67 -4.15 -3.98 -22.18
N ASP A 68 -5.40 -3.57 -22.39
CA ASP A 68 -5.74 -2.25 -22.89
C ASP A 68 -5.46 -1.20 -21.82
N LEU A 69 -4.55 -0.28 -22.09
CA LEU A 69 -4.05 0.67 -21.09
C LEU A 69 -5.06 1.75 -20.73
N GLN A 70 -5.88 2.23 -21.67
CA GLN A 70 -6.85 3.27 -21.38
C GLN A 70 -7.95 2.81 -20.39
N PRO A 71 -8.58 1.63 -20.55
CA PRO A 71 -9.48 1.07 -19.55
C PRO A 71 -8.82 0.82 -18.21
N LEU A 72 -7.56 0.34 -18.19
CA LEU A 72 -6.80 0.14 -16.96
C LEU A 72 -6.62 1.48 -16.23
N VAL A 73 -6.12 2.51 -16.90
CA VAL A 73 -5.93 3.86 -16.33
C VAL A 73 -7.23 4.42 -15.79
N SER A 74 -8.34 4.32 -16.55
CA SER A 74 -9.66 4.78 -16.08
C SER A 74 -10.08 4.08 -14.79
N SER A 75 -9.95 2.75 -14.72
CA SER A 75 -10.30 1.97 -13.53
C SER A 75 -9.45 2.33 -12.31
N LEU A 76 -8.13 2.53 -12.52
CA LEU A 76 -7.21 2.94 -11.46
C LEU A 76 -7.51 4.35 -10.96
N TYR A 77 -7.80 5.27 -11.88
CA TYR A 77 -8.18 6.64 -11.53
C TYR A 77 -9.48 6.69 -10.75
N ASP A 78 -10.52 5.95 -11.16
CA ASP A 78 -11.81 5.91 -10.47
C ASP A 78 -11.66 5.38 -9.05
N SER A 79 -10.86 4.32 -8.87
CA SER A 79 -10.52 3.77 -7.55
C SER A 79 -9.77 4.78 -6.69
N ALA A 80 -8.77 5.44 -7.25
CA ALA A 80 -8.00 6.49 -6.58
C ALA A 80 -8.88 7.68 -6.17
N LYS A 81 -9.80 8.10 -7.05
CA LYS A 81 -10.74 9.20 -6.79
C LYS A 81 -11.64 8.92 -5.61
N ILE A 82 -12.15 7.69 -5.48
CA ILE A 82 -12.96 7.29 -4.32
C ILE A 82 -12.16 7.44 -3.02
N ILE A 83 -10.90 6.97 -3.00
CA ILE A 83 -10.02 7.05 -1.83
C ILE A 83 -9.73 8.51 -1.48
N CYS A 84 -9.34 9.32 -2.46
CA CYS A 84 -9.02 10.74 -2.25
C CYS A 84 -10.23 11.51 -1.74
N THR A 85 -11.40 11.37 -2.39
CA THR A 85 -12.64 12.05 -2.00
C THR A 85 -13.07 11.70 -0.58
N LYS A 86 -13.01 10.42 -0.20
CA LYS A 86 -13.32 9.96 1.17
C LYS A 86 -12.43 10.61 2.23
N ASN A 87 -11.21 10.99 1.87
CA ASN A 87 -10.24 11.62 2.77
C ASN A 87 -10.13 13.15 2.57
N GLY A 88 -11.05 13.77 1.81
CA GLY A 88 -11.06 15.21 1.58
C GLY A 88 -9.86 15.73 0.78
N LYS A 89 -9.29 14.90 -0.11
CA LYS A 89 -8.17 15.25 -0.98
C LYS A 89 -8.63 15.42 -2.42
N GLU A 90 -8.05 16.40 -3.11
CA GLU A 90 -8.19 16.56 -4.55
C GLU A 90 -7.29 15.58 -5.29
N LEU A 91 -7.76 15.03 -6.43
CA LEU A 91 -6.98 14.15 -7.29
C LEU A 91 -6.87 14.70 -8.71
N ILE A 92 -5.63 14.86 -9.19
CA ILE A 92 -5.31 15.23 -10.57
C ILE A 92 -4.80 13.98 -11.31
N LEU A 93 -5.32 13.76 -12.53
CA LEU A 93 -4.83 12.76 -13.47
C LEU A 93 -3.95 13.40 -14.54
N GLN A 94 -2.76 12.84 -14.75
CA GLN A 94 -1.88 13.09 -15.89
C GLN A 94 -1.71 11.78 -16.67
N ASN A 95 -2.14 11.74 -17.91
CA ASN A 95 -2.10 10.53 -18.72
C ASN A 95 -1.46 10.84 -20.09
N ASP A 96 -0.20 10.41 -20.26
CA ASP A 96 0.60 10.56 -21.49
C ASP A 96 0.80 9.22 -22.22
N ILE A 97 -0.19 8.32 -22.12
CA ILE A 97 -0.12 7.00 -22.76
C ILE A 97 -0.53 7.12 -24.23
N SER A 98 0.40 6.81 -25.12
CA SER A 98 0.21 6.78 -26.58
C SER A 98 0.04 5.38 -27.17
N VAL A 99 0.38 4.33 -26.43
CA VAL A 99 0.26 2.92 -26.85
C VAL A 99 -1.05 2.34 -26.33
N LEU A 100 -1.72 1.50 -27.15
CA LEU A 100 -3.00 0.93 -26.78
C LEU A 100 -2.88 -0.22 -25.79
N GLN A 101 -1.89 -1.10 -25.97
CA GLN A 101 -1.77 -2.35 -25.20
C GLN A 101 -0.33 -2.65 -24.78
N LEU A 102 -0.18 -3.22 -23.61
CA LEU A 102 1.06 -3.81 -23.11
C LEU A 102 0.79 -5.16 -22.44
N SER A 103 1.79 -6.03 -22.45
CA SER A 103 1.76 -7.30 -21.70
C SER A 103 2.16 -7.04 -20.25
N LEU A 104 1.18 -7.02 -19.33
CA LEU A 104 1.35 -6.61 -17.93
C LEU A 104 0.50 -7.49 -17.01
N ASP A 105 0.80 -7.46 -15.70
CA ASP A 105 -0.09 -7.97 -14.66
C ASP A 105 -0.93 -6.83 -14.07
N GLY A 106 -2.19 -6.76 -14.46
CA GLY A 106 -3.12 -5.72 -14.01
C GLY A 106 -3.44 -5.79 -12.52
N ALA A 107 -3.38 -6.96 -11.89
CA ALA A 107 -3.61 -7.13 -10.46
C ALA A 107 -2.46 -6.53 -9.65
N PHE A 108 -1.20 -6.77 -10.07
CA PHE A 108 -0.03 -6.16 -9.46
C PHE A 108 -0.08 -4.64 -9.56
N ILE A 109 -0.37 -4.11 -10.74
CA ILE A 109 -0.47 -2.66 -10.98
C ILE A 109 -1.56 -2.04 -10.10
N SER A 110 -2.74 -2.69 -10.03
CA SER A 110 -3.86 -2.20 -9.20
C SER A 110 -3.51 -2.18 -7.71
N GLN A 111 -2.82 -3.22 -7.23
CA GLN A 111 -2.39 -3.29 -5.84
C GLN A 111 -1.34 -2.22 -5.51
N VAL A 112 -0.37 -2.01 -6.40
CA VAL A 112 0.63 -0.96 -6.24
C VAL A 112 -0.03 0.41 -6.26
N CYS A 113 -0.92 0.69 -7.22
CA CYS A 113 -1.66 1.94 -7.30
C CYS A 113 -2.40 2.25 -5.99
N ASN A 114 -3.16 1.28 -5.47
CA ASN A 114 -3.91 1.45 -4.22
C ASN A 114 -3.00 1.74 -3.02
N ASN A 115 -1.85 1.07 -2.93
CA ASN A 115 -0.88 1.31 -1.87
C ASN A 115 -0.26 2.71 -1.98
N LEU A 116 0.11 3.14 -3.19
CA LEU A 116 0.69 4.46 -3.42
C LEU A 116 -0.31 5.58 -3.13
N ILE A 117 -1.58 5.44 -3.60
CA ILE A 117 -2.65 6.40 -3.33
C ILE A 117 -2.96 6.48 -1.83
N SER A 118 -3.08 5.33 -1.14
CA SER A 118 -3.32 5.30 0.31
C SER A 118 -2.20 5.99 1.09
N ASN A 119 -0.96 5.82 0.64
CA ASN A 119 0.20 6.50 1.22
C ASN A 119 0.15 8.01 0.94
N ALA A 120 -0.06 8.42 -0.30
CA ALA A 120 -0.14 9.83 -0.69
C ALA A 120 -1.26 10.57 0.05
N VAL A 121 -2.47 10.02 0.09
CA VAL A 121 -3.63 10.61 0.80
C VAL A 121 -3.33 10.86 2.28
N ARG A 122 -2.56 9.98 2.91
CA ARG A 122 -2.18 10.08 4.32
C ARG A 122 -1.26 11.26 4.61
N TYR A 123 -0.34 11.55 3.70
CA TYR A 123 0.69 12.58 3.89
C TYR A 123 0.38 13.88 3.15
N ALA A 124 -0.49 13.85 2.13
CA ALA A 124 -0.93 15.03 1.40
C ALA A 124 -1.59 16.06 2.34
N ARG A 125 -1.37 17.32 2.05
CA ARG A 125 -2.14 18.43 2.66
C ARG A 125 -3.51 18.52 2.00
N THR A 126 -3.55 18.67 0.69
CA THR A 126 -4.78 18.87 -0.08
C THR A 126 -4.80 18.12 -1.40
N LEU A 127 -3.66 17.89 -2.03
CA LEU A 127 -3.56 17.47 -3.42
C LEU A 127 -2.76 16.19 -3.59
N VAL A 128 -3.32 15.27 -4.37
CA VAL A 128 -2.64 14.07 -4.89
C VAL A 128 -2.68 14.12 -6.40
N THR A 129 -1.56 13.81 -7.05
CA THR A 129 -1.46 13.69 -8.50
C THR A 129 -1.08 12.25 -8.85
N ILE A 130 -1.86 11.62 -9.72
CA ILE A 130 -1.53 10.32 -10.32
C ILE A 130 -1.15 10.53 -11.77
N SER A 131 -0.03 9.95 -12.20
CA SER A 131 0.43 10.04 -13.59
C SER A 131 0.78 8.69 -14.16
N PHE A 132 0.50 8.53 -15.45
CA PHE A 132 0.80 7.33 -16.24
C PHE A 132 1.57 7.74 -17.48
N THR A 133 2.76 7.17 -17.66
CA THR A 133 3.62 7.41 -18.82
C THR A 133 4.22 6.09 -19.31
N LEU A 134 4.66 6.08 -20.55
CA LEU A 134 5.41 4.96 -21.11
C LEU A 134 6.91 5.22 -20.96
N HIS A 135 7.65 4.22 -20.57
CA HIS A 135 9.10 4.25 -20.43
C HIS A 135 9.68 2.89 -20.80
N ASP A 136 10.70 2.88 -21.67
CA ASP A 136 11.47 1.67 -22.03
C ASP A 136 10.64 0.37 -22.17
N ASN A 137 9.61 0.40 -22.99
CA ASN A 137 8.70 -0.73 -23.22
C ASN A 137 7.97 -1.19 -21.95
N GLY A 138 7.57 -0.26 -21.10
CA GLY A 138 6.82 -0.53 -19.88
C GLY A 138 5.94 0.63 -19.45
N LEU A 139 5.18 0.41 -18.40
CA LEU A 139 4.31 1.39 -17.77
C LEU A 139 4.98 1.99 -16.55
N LEU A 140 5.08 3.32 -16.50
CA LEU A 140 5.48 4.06 -15.31
C LEU A 140 4.24 4.71 -14.70
N LEU A 141 3.87 4.23 -13.52
CA LEU A 141 2.85 4.81 -12.64
C LEU A 141 3.55 5.66 -11.59
N SER A 142 3.20 6.94 -11.47
CA SER A 142 3.74 7.81 -10.43
C SER A 142 2.61 8.46 -9.63
N VAL A 143 2.81 8.57 -8.32
CA VAL A 143 1.91 9.26 -7.41
C VAL A 143 2.70 10.30 -6.65
N SER A 144 2.22 11.54 -6.70
CA SER A 144 2.80 12.67 -5.96
C SER A 144 1.79 13.24 -4.98
N ASP A 145 2.29 13.76 -3.87
CA ASP A 145 1.51 14.51 -2.89
C ASP A 145 2.12 15.89 -2.62
N ASP A 146 1.35 16.78 -2.03
CA ASP A 146 1.73 18.10 -1.60
C ASP A 146 2.10 18.17 -0.09
N GLY A 147 2.52 17.06 0.48
CA GLY A 147 2.91 16.93 1.88
C GLY A 147 4.29 17.48 2.21
N ASN A 148 4.84 17.04 3.33
CA ASN A 148 6.17 17.48 3.77
C ASN A 148 7.32 16.71 3.09
N GLY A 149 7.01 15.68 2.28
CA GLY A 149 8.00 14.76 1.74
C GLY A 149 8.54 13.79 2.79
N PHE A 150 9.55 13.03 2.39
CA PHE A 150 10.27 12.09 3.24
C PHE A 150 11.47 12.80 3.89
N ASP A 151 11.75 12.52 5.16
CA ASP A 151 13.04 12.88 5.76
C ASP A 151 14.19 12.02 5.17
N LYS A 152 15.43 12.36 5.50
CA LYS A 152 16.62 11.69 4.92
C LYS A 152 16.68 10.19 5.23
N ASP A 153 16.26 9.79 6.43
CA ASP A 153 16.26 8.40 6.86
C ASP A 153 15.13 7.62 6.16
N SER A 154 13.95 8.22 6.09
CA SER A 154 12.79 7.68 5.40
C SER A 154 13.03 7.50 3.90
N LEU A 155 13.72 8.43 3.22
CA LEU A 155 14.07 8.27 1.79
C LEU A 155 14.85 6.97 1.51
N GLN A 156 15.71 6.55 2.43
CA GLN A 156 16.53 5.36 2.25
C GLN A 156 15.81 4.07 2.68
N LYS A 157 14.91 4.17 3.66
CA LYS A 157 14.33 3.01 4.35
C LYS A 157 12.83 2.81 4.10
N ALA A 158 12.13 3.78 3.48
CA ALA A 158 10.68 3.73 3.32
C ALA A 158 10.15 2.48 2.59
N ALA A 159 10.95 1.89 1.70
CA ALA A 159 10.64 0.62 1.04
C ALA A 159 11.20 -0.62 1.76
N ASN A 160 11.75 -0.49 2.98
CA ASN A 160 12.11 -1.65 3.79
C ASN A 160 10.87 -2.19 4.51
N PRO A 161 10.77 -3.51 4.72
CA PRO A 161 9.67 -4.08 5.45
C PRO A 161 9.62 -3.55 6.89
N TYR A 162 8.41 -3.26 7.37
CA TYR A 162 8.12 -2.77 8.72
C TYR A 162 8.68 -1.37 9.07
N PHE A 163 9.18 -0.63 8.09
CA PHE A 163 9.62 0.72 8.33
C PHE A 163 8.39 1.66 8.42
N THR A 164 8.28 2.36 9.53
CA THR A 164 7.31 3.44 9.76
C THR A 164 8.07 4.69 10.21
N GLY A 165 7.83 5.83 9.57
CA GLY A 165 8.40 7.10 10.03
C GLY A 165 7.95 7.44 11.46
N GLU A 166 8.72 8.26 12.18
CA GLU A 166 8.58 8.52 13.62
C GLU A 166 7.20 9.03 14.09
N SER A 167 6.37 9.53 13.20
CA SER A 167 5.14 10.26 13.58
C SER A 167 3.87 9.41 13.62
N ASN A 168 3.90 8.10 13.34
CA ASN A 168 2.65 7.34 13.17
C ASN A 168 2.67 5.91 13.74
N HIS A 169 2.46 5.83 15.05
CA HIS A 169 2.32 4.55 15.76
C HIS A 169 0.97 3.84 15.58
N SER A 170 0.01 4.36 14.81
CA SER A 170 -1.36 3.96 15.06
C SER A 170 -1.97 2.90 14.17
N GLU A 171 -1.66 2.77 12.86
CA GLU A 171 -2.49 1.85 12.03
C GLU A 171 -1.78 1.12 10.88
N HIS A 172 -0.54 1.46 10.55
CA HIS A 172 0.12 0.88 9.39
C HIS A 172 1.44 0.20 9.77
N PHE A 173 1.66 -0.99 9.22
CA PHE A 173 2.79 -1.86 9.56
C PHE A 173 4.07 -1.54 8.77
N GLY A 174 4.13 -0.44 8.01
CA GLY A 174 5.28 -0.10 7.18
C GLY A 174 5.53 -1.11 6.06
N LEU A 175 4.48 -1.70 5.50
CA LEU A 175 4.57 -2.76 4.49
C LEU A 175 4.13 -2.30 3.10
N GLY A 176 3.38 -1.21 2.98
CA GLY A 176 2.81 -0.77 1.71
C GLY A 176 3.85 -0.52 0.63
N LEU A 177 4.89 0.27 0.92
CA LEU A 177 5.96 0.56 -0.04
C LEU A 177 6.88 -0.64 -0.28
N TYR A 178 7.09 -1.50 0.71
CA TYR A 178 7.80 -2.77 0.52
C TYR A 178 7.06 -3.69 -0.46
N ILE A 179 5.74 -3.83 -0.31
CA ILE A 179 4.89 -4.59 -1.25
C ILE A 179 4.99 -3.98 -2.66
N CYS A 180 4.92 -2.65 -2.78
CA CYS A 180 5.08 -1.99 -4.06
C CYS A 180 6.43 -2.31 -4.71
N LYS A 181 7.52 -2.23 -3.95
CA LYS A 181 8.85 -2.59 -4.41
C LYS A 181 8.91 -4.04 -4.91
N LEU A 182 8.43 -4.98 -4.11
CA LEU A 182 8.42 -6.41 -4.44
C LEU A 182 7.65 -6.70 -5.73
N LEU A 183 6.44 -6.16 -5.89
CA LEU A 183 5.61 -6.36 -7.07
C LEU A 183 6.22 -5.72 -8.33
N CYS A 184 6.87 -4.57 -8.20
CA CYS A 184 7.63 -3.96 -9.30
C CYS A 184 8.82 -4.83 -9.70
N GLU A 185 9.60 -5.33 -8.73
CA GLU A 185 10.77 -6.20 -8.98
C GLU A 185 10.35 -7.52 -9.65
N HIS A 186 9.24 -8.14 -9.23
CA HIS A 186 8.68 -9.33 -9.89
C HIS A 186 8.26 -9.04 -11.33
N HIS A 187 7.89 -7.80 -11.63
CA HIS A 187 7.55 -7.35 -12.97
C HIS A 187 8.77 -6.85 -13.76
N ASN A 188 10.00 -7.21 -13.33
CA ASN A 188 11.27 -6.75 -13.89
C ASN A 188 11.39 -5.22 -13.96
N GLY A 189 10.69 -4.53 -13.05
CA GLY A 189 10.66 -3.09 -12.89
C GLY A 189 11.34 -2.63 -11.60
N TYR A 190 10.96 -1.46 -11.13
CA TYR A 190 11.52 -0.87 -9.90
C TYR A 190 10.52 0.08 -9.23
N LEU A 191 10.74 0.33 -7.95
CA LEU A 191 10.10 1.40 -7.19
C LEU A 191 11.13 2.50 -6.92
N GLN A 192 10.78 3.76 -7.21
CA GLN A 192 11.61 4.93 -6.92
C GLN A 192 10.86 5.88 -5.99
N ILE A 193 11.53 6.33 -4.93
CA ILE A 193 10.99 7.26 -3.94
C ILE A 193 11.88 8.51 -3.97
N ARG A 194 11.26 9.69 -4.09
CA ARG A 194 11.97 10.98 -4.10
C ARG A 194 11.10 12.07 -3.50
N ASN A 195 11.75 13.13 -3.02
CA ASN A 195 11.09 14.39 -2.72
C ASN A 195 11.00 15.26 -3.98
N THR A 196 9.95 16.04 -4.06
CA THR A 196 9.76 17.14 -5.02
C THR A 196 9.85 18.47 -4.29
N VAL A 197 9.73 19.56 -5.02
CA VAL A 197 9.71 20.92 -4.42
C VAL A 197 8.51 21.07 -3.46
N ASN A 198 7.41 20.38 -3.74
CA ASN A 198 6.15 20.57 -3.04
C ASN A 198 5.73 19.39 -2.13
N GLY A 199 6.47 18.29 -2.09
CA GLY A 199 6.10 17.11 -1.32
C GLY A 199 6.86 15.87 -1.72
N ALA A 200 6.20 14.71 -1.78
CA ALA A 200 6.80 13.45 -2.20
C ALA A 200 6.32 13.01 -3.59
N ASN A 201 7.13 12.17 -4.22
CA ASN A 201 6.78 11.42 -5.42
C ASN A 201 7.26 9.99 -5.28
N VAL A 202 6.38 9.03 -5.53
CA VAL A 202 6.71 7.61 -5.60
C VAL A 202 6.33 7.09 -6.97
N SER A 203 7.30 6.52 -7.68
CA SER A 203 7.13 6.01 -9.05
C SER A 203 7.36 4.51 -9.08
N ALA A 204 6.45 3.79 -9.70
CA ALA A 204 6.46 2.34 -9.89
C ALA A 204 6.55 2.03 -11.38
N TYR A 205 7.62 1.36 -11.79
CA TYR A 205 7.83 0.94 -13.17
C TYR A 205 7.52 -0.55 -13.32
N PHE A 206 6.78 -0.89 -14.37
CA PHE A 206 6.41 -2.24 -14.75
C PHE A 206 6.86 -2.51 -16.19
N LYS A 207 7.85 -3.37 -16.34
CA LYS A 207 8.39 -3.70 -17.66
C LYS A 207 7.48 -4.69 -18.39
N SER A 208 7.10 -4.39 -19.63
CA SER A 208 6.45 -5.38 -20.49
C SER A 208 7.52 -6.36 -21.00
N PRO A 209 7.31 -7.69 -20.89
CA PRO A 209 8.23 -8.63 -21.53
C PRO A 209 8.25 -8.39 -23.04
N THR A 210 9.44 -8.46 -23.63
CA THR A 210 9.58 -8.45 -25.09
C THR A 210 9.00 -9.77 -25.60
N LEU A 211 8.07 -9.71 -26.53
CA LEU A 211 7.53 -10.86 -27.25
C LEU A 211 8.61 -11.51 -28.12
#